data_c2a1f34015eedf4aa037cff45dc46738
#
_entry.id   c2a1f34015eedf4aa037cff45dc46738
#
_cell.length_a   1.000
_cell.length_b   1.000
_cell.length_c   1.000
_cell.angle_alpha   90.00
_cell.angle_beta   90.00
_cell.angle_gamma   90.00
#
_symmetry.space_group_name_H-M   'P 1'
#
loop_
_entity.id
_entity.type
_entity.pdbx_description
1 polymer ?
#
loop_
_entity_poly.entity_id
_entity_poly.type
_entity_poly.pdbx_seq_one_letter_code
_entity_poly.pdbx_strand_id
1 'polypeptide(L)'
;MMTNSENLRDIVCDLLLEIEREQAPSHVAIRRMLEKYQYLGSGERGFISRLTRGTLERRMTLDWMIDRFSSVRVKKMKPVIRTILRMSVYQIKYMDGVPESAVCNEAVKLAKKRGFKNLSGFVNGILRNMIRNPEKSKLPEDNL
;
A
#
# COMPACT_ATOMS: atom_id res chain seq x y z
N MET A 1 -2.08 22.22 12.50
CA MET A 1 -1.75 21.29 12.03
C MET A 1 -2.58 20.63 11.24
N MET A 2 -2.41 20.08 10.32
CA MET A 2 -3.18 19.47 9.59
C MET A 2 -2.71 18.23 9.12
N THR A 3 -3.48 17.30 8.90
CA THR A 3 -3.12 16.09 8.31
C THR A 3 -3.42 16.13 6.87
N ASN A 4 -2.68 15.43 6.08
CA ASN A 4 -2.94 15.34 4.66
C ASN A 4 -2.78 13.88 4.26
N SER A 5 -3.04 13.58 2.99
CA SER A 5 -3.02 12.21 2.52
C SER A 5 -1.64 11.57 2.63
N GLU A 6 -0.57 12.36 2.63
CA GLU A 6 0.77 11.82 2.83
C GLU A 6 0.90 11.23 4.22
N ASN A 7 0.39 11.96 5.21
CA ASN A 7 0.46 11.48 6.59
C ASN A 7 -0.40 10.25 6.79
N LEU A 8 -1.55 10.19 6.12
CA LEU A 8 -2.43 9.03 6.23
C LEU A 8 -1.76 7.78 5.70
N ARG A 9 -1.11 7.88 4.55
CA ARG A 9 -0.42 6.73 3.97
C ARG A 9 0.77 6.31 4.81
N ASP A 10 1.45 7.27 5.42
CA ASP A 10 2.56 6.97 6.32
C ASP A 10 2.05 6.21 7.55
N ILE A 11 0.92 6.63 8.09
CA ILE A 11 0.29 5.94 9.21
C ILE A 11 -0.06 4.50 8.84
N VAL A 12 -0.64 4.30 7.67
CA VAL A 12 -1.00 2.97 7.20
C VAL A 12 0.25 2.11 7.02
N CYS A 13 1.30 2.68 6.45
CA CYS A 13 2.56 1.97 6.24
C CYS A 13 3.14 1.50 7.58
N ASP A 14 3.18 2.37 8.58
CA ASP A 14 3.64 2.00 9.91
C ASP A 14 2.82 0.86 10.49
N LEU A 15 1.49 0.97 10.35
CA LEU A 15 0.59 -0.03 10.91
C LEU A 15 0.79 -1.40 10.24
N LEU A 16 0.90 -1.41 8.91
CA LEU A 16 1.13 -2.67 8.19
C LEU A 16 2.47 -3.30 8.56
N LEU A 17 3.50 -2.47 8.71
CA LEU A 17 4.81 -2.96 9.12
C LEU A 17 4.77 -3.53 10.53
N GLU A 18 4.06 -2.89 11.43
CA GLU A 18 3.91 -3.37 12.79
C GLU A 18 3.18 -4.71 12.83
N ILE A 19 2.10 -4.83 12.08
CA ILE A 19 1.32 -6.07 12.03
C ILE A 19 2.18 -7.22 11.52
N GLU A 20 2.96 -6.97 10.47
CA GLU A 20 3.82 -8.01 9.91
C GLU A 20 4.91 -8.41 10.89
N ARG A 21 5.57 -7.42 11.51
CA ARG A 21 6.69 -7.68 12.40
C ARG A 21 6.27 -8.41 13.67
N GLU A 22 5.16 -7.97 14.26
CA GLU A 22 4.72 -8.50 15.54
C GLU A 22 3.73 -9.63 15.43
N GLN A 23 3.21 -9.86 14.22
CA GLN A 23 2.21 -10.89 13.96
C GLN A 23 1.00 -10.75 14.90
N ALA A 24 0.69 -9.49 15.25
CA ALA A 24 -0.45 -9.18 16.09
C ALA A 24 -1.74 -9.33 15.32
N PRO A 25 -2.86 -9.62 16.00
CA PRO A 25 -4.16 -9.65 15.30
C PRO A 25 -4.44 -8.28 14.69
N SER A 26 -4.77 -8.29 13.39
CA SER A 26 -4.92 -7.04 12.66
C SER A 26 -6.04 -6.17 13.22
N HIS A 27 -7.16 -6.78 13.65
CA HIS A 27 -8.28 -6.00 14.15
C HIS A 27 -7.93 -5.25 15.43
N VAL A 28 -7.05 -5.82 16.26
CA VAL A 28 -6.60 -5.15 17.49
C VAL A 28 -5.69 -3.98 17.15
N ALA A 29 -4.74 -4.21 16.23
CA ALA A 29 -3.81 -3.16 15.85
C ALA A 29 -4.52 -2.00 15.17
N ILE A 30 -5.49 -2.29 14.30
CA ILE A 30 -6.26 -1.26 13.61
C ILE A 30 -7.08 -0.44 14.60
N ARG A 31 -7.76 -1.12 15.54
CA ARG A 31 -8.56 -0.40 16.53
C ARG A 31 -7.69 0.51 17.37
N ARG A 32 -6.53 0.03 17.80
CA ARG A 32 -5.61 0.84 18.60
C ARG A 32 -5.13 2.05 17.83
N MET A 33 -4.86 1.89 16.54
CA MET A 33 -4.44 2.99 15.68
C MET A 33 -5.55 4.02 15.53
N LEU A 34 -6.80 3.57 15.33
CA LEU A 34 -7.91 4.49 15.17
C LEU A 34 -8.18 5.26 16.46
N GLU A 35 -7.96 4.65 17.61
CA GLU A 35 -8.08 5.35 18.89
C GLU A 35 -7.01 6.41 19.04
N LYS A 36 -5.79 6.09 18.61
CA LYS A 36 -4.68 7.04 18.68
C LYS A 36 -4.95 8.26 17.81
N TYR A 37 -5.61 8.06 16.68
CA TYR A 37 -5.87 9.13 15.72
C TYR A 37 -7.32 9.56 15.70
N GLN A 38 -8.01 9.48 16.84
CA GLN A 38 -9.42 9.84 16.88
C GLN A 38 -9.68 11.32 16.61
N TYR A 39 -8.64 12.15 16.67
CA TYR A 39 -8.79 13.57 16.31
C TYR A 39 -8.89 13.78 14.81
N LEU A 40 -8.64 12.77 14.01
CA LEU A 40 -8.81 12.87 12.56
C LEU A 40 -10.29 12.81 12.22
N GLY A 41 -10.66 13.37 11.07
CA GLY A 41 -12.02 13.30 10.58
C GLY A 41 -12.43 11.88 10.22
N SER A 42 -13.74 11.66 10.11
CA SER A 42 -14.26 10.33 9.81
C SER A 42 -13.78 9.83 8.45
N GLY A 43 -13.66 10.72 7.46
CA GLY A 43 -13.17 10.32 6.14
C GLY A 43 -11.74 9.84 6.19
N GLU A 44 -10.91 10.53 6.96
CA GLU A 44 -9.51 10.16 7.10
C GLU A 44 -9.35 8.84 7.83
N ARG A 45 -10.11 8.67 8.91
CA ARG A 45 -10.08 7.41 9.66
C ARG A 45 -10.60 6.25 8.81
N GLY A 46 -11.62 6.52 7.99
CA GLY A 46 -12.13 5.51 7.07
C GLY A 46 -11.10 5.11 6.03
N PHE A 47 -10.33 6.07 5.54
CA PHE A 47 -9.27 5.79 4.58
C PHE A 47 -8.21 4.87 5.20
N ILE A 48 -7.77 5.19 6.43
CA ILE A 48 -6.79 4.37 7.14
C ILE A 48 -7.31 2.94 7.30
N SER A 49 -8.55 2.81 7.78
CA SER A 49 -9.14 1.51 8.03
C SER A 49 -9.29 0.70 6.73
N ARG A 50 -9.82 1.33 5.70
CA ARG A 50 -10.08 0.65 4.43
C ARG A 50 -8.79 0.20 3.77
N LEU A 51 -7.79 1.08 3.72
CA LEU A 51 -6.53 0.75 3.06
C LEU A 51 -5.80 -0.35 3.83
N THR A 52 -5.78 -0.27 5.15
CA THR A 52 -5.10 -1.28 5.96
C THR A 52 -5.78 -2.65 5.82
N ARG A 53 -7.09 -2.69 6.03
CA ARG A 53 -7.83 -3.97 5.96
C ARG A 53 -7.77 -4.57 4.56
N GLY A 54 -7.98 -3.74 3.55
CA GLY A 54 -7.96 -4.23 2.17
C GLY A 54 -6.63 -4.78 1.75
N THR A 55 -5.55 -4.10 2.14
CA THR A 55 -4.21 -4.57 1.82
C THR A 55 -3.93 -5.91 2.48
N LEU A 56 -4.34 -6.07 3.74
CA LEU A 56 -4.14 -7.33 4.44
C LEU A 56 -4.98 -8.46 3.85
N GLU A 57 -6.24 -8.19 3.57
CA GLU A 57 -7.15 -9.20 3.07
C GLU A 57 -6.75 -9.71 1.69
N ARG A 58 -6.14 -8.86 0.88
CA ARG A 58 -5.78 -9.21 -0.48
C ARG A 58 -4.28 -9.38 -0.68
N ARG A 59 -3.55 -9.59 0.41
CA ARG A 59 -2.08 -9.64 0.34
C ARG A 59 -1.56 -10.62 -0.71
N MET A 60 -2.09 -11.84 -0.73
CA MET A 60 -1.61 -12.83 -1.68
C MET A 60 -1.89 -12.42 -3.13
N THR A 61 -3.07 -11.86 -3.37
CA THR A 61 -3.43 -11.36 -4.69
C THR A 61 -2.53 -10.19 -5.11
N LEU A 62 -2.29 -9.29 -4.17
CA LEU A 62 -1.43 -8.14 -4.44
C LEU A 62 0.00 -8.59 -4.76
N ASP A 63 0.51 -9.55 -3.99
CA ASP A 63 1.86 -10.06 -4.23
C ASP A 63 1.97 -10.72 -5.61
N TRP A 64 0.93 -11.46 -6.01
CA TRP A 64 0.90 -12.07 -7.33
C TRP A 64 0.96 -10.99 -8.43
N MET A 65 0.16 -9.94 -8.26
CA MET A 65 0.16 -8.85 -9.23
C MET A 65 1.52 -8.16 -9.32
N ILE A 66 2.13 -7.87 -8.16
CA ILE A 66 3.43 -7.20 -8.13
C ILE A 66 4.50 -8.06 -8.79
N ASP A 67 4.48 -9.37 -8.50
CA ASP A 67 5.47 -10.28 -9.08
C ASP A 67 5.39 -10.32 -10.61
N ARG A 68 4.24 -9.99 -11.20
CA ARG A 68 4.11 -9.94 -12.66
C ARG A 68 4.89 -8.79 -13.29
N PHE A 69 5.23 -7.78 -12.51
CA PHE A 69 5.91 -6.59 -13.01
C PHE A 69 7.30 -6.37 -12.43
N SER A 70 7.64 -7.11 -11.40
CA SER A 70 8.89 -6.89 -10.68
C SER A 70 9.94 -7.91 -11.07
N SER A 71 11.17 -7.45 -11.22
CA SER A 71 12.30 -8.35 -11.42
C SER A 71 12.73 -9.04 -10.14
N VAL A 72 12.25 -8.54 -8.99
CA VAL A 72 12.56 -9.12 -7.68
C VAL A 72 11.25 -9.62 -7.08
N ARG A 73 11.23 -10.86 -6.59
CA ARG A 73 10.04 -11.42 -5.97
C ARG A 73 9.70 -10.63 -4.70
N VAL A 74 8.40 -10.42 -4.48
CA VAL A 74 7.93 -9.67 -3.33
C VAL A 74 8.51 -10.22 -2.02
N LYS A 75 8.54 -11.54 -1.89
CA LYS A 75 9.03 -12.15 -0.66
C LYS A 75 10.50 -11.86 -0.38
N LYS A 76 11.24 -11.42 -1.39
CA LYS A 76 12.66 -11.10 -1.23
C LYS A 76 12.92 -9.60 -1.08
N MET A 77 11.88 -8.80 -1.14
CA MET A 77 12.03 -7.37 -1.00
C MET A 77 12.18 -6.97 0.46
N LYS A 78 12.78 -5.81 0.69
CA LYS A 78 12.79 -5.20 2.02
C LYS A 78 11.35 -5.00 2.48
N PRO A 79 11.05 -5.23 3.77
CA PRO A 79 9.67 -5.07 4.26
C PRO A 79 9.03 -3.72 3.94
N VAL A 80 9.79 -2.63 4.05
CA VAL A 80 9.26 -1.30 3.74
C VAL A 80 8.85 -1.22 2.28
N ILE A 81 9.66 -1.75 1.37
CA ILE A 81 9.40 -1.65 -0.06
C ILE A 81 8.19 -2.48 -0.45
N ARG A 82 8.11 -3.74 0.01
CA ARG A 82 6.95 -4.54 -0.34
C ARG A 82 5.67 -4.01 0.28
N THR A 83 5.75 -3.39 1.47
CA THR A 83 4.58 -2.80 2.09
C THR A 83 4.08 -1.60 1.28
N ILE A 84 5.00 -0.74 0.86
CA ILE A 84 4.64 0.41 0.02
C ILE A 84 3.99 -0.06 -1.28
N LEU A 85 4.56 -1.08 -1.91
CA LEU A 85 4.00 -1.61 -3.15
C LEU A 85 2.63 -2.22 -2.94
N ARG A 86 2.46 -3.03 -1.89
CA ARG A 86 1.17 -3.66 -1.61
C ARG A 86 0.07 -2.63 -1.40
N MET A 87 0.31 -1.63 -0.56
CA MET A 87 -0.72 -0.64 -0.27
C MET A 87 -0.99 0.27 -1.47
N SER A 88 0.02 0.50 -2.30
CA SER A 88 -0.16 1.31 -3.50
C SER A 88 -0.97 0.55 -4.54
N VAL A 89 -0.66 -0.71 -4.76
CA VAL A 89 -1.41 -1.53 -5.72
C VAL A 89 -2.85 -1.69 -5.27
N TYR A 90 -3.08 -1.83 -3.96
CA TYR A 90 -4.45 -1.91 -3.46
C TYR A 90 -5.24 -0.65 -3.83
N GLN A 91 -4.64 0.53 -3.68
CA GLN A 91 -5.30 1.77 -4.04
C GLN A 91 -5.61 1.82 -5.53
N ILE A 92 -4.65 1.42 -6.36
CA ILE A 92 -4.83 1.46 -7.82
C ILE A 92 -5.94 0.51 -8.26
N LYS A 93 -6.00 -0.68 -7.69
CA LYS A 93 -6.90 -1.73 -8.18
C LYS A 93 -8.26 -1.74 -7.50
N TYR A 94 -8.35 -1.30 -6.26
CA TYR A 94 -9.55 -1.51 -5.46
C TYR A 94 -10.15 -0.26 -4.83
N MET A 95 -9.51 0.89 -4.96
CA MET A 95 -10.03 2.12 -4.36
C MET A 95 -10.35 3.14 -5.44
N ASP A 96 -11.62 3.20 -5.82
CA ASP A 96 -12.06 4.18 -6.79
C ASP A 96 -11.93 5.58 -6.19
N GLY A 97 -11.70 6.56 -7.05
CA GLY A 97 -11.63 7.94 -6.58
C GLY A 97 -10.25 8.37 -6.11
N VAL A 98 -9.28 7.45 -6.06
CA VAL A 98 -7.90 7.81 -5.74
C VAL A 98 -7.15 7.91 -7.07
N PRO A 99 -6.67 9.10 -7.45
CA PRO A 99 -5.96 9.23 -8.73
C PRO A 99 -4.70 8.38 -8.77
N GLU A 100 -4.51 7.67 -9.87
CA GLU A 100 -3.36 6.77 -10.00
C GLU A 100 -2.04 7.52 -9.89
N SER A 101 -1.98 8.73 -10.48
CA SER A 101 -0.74 9.51 -10.39
C SER A 101 -0.42 9.90 -8.95
N ALA A 102 -1.46 10.18 -8.15
CA ALA A 102 -1.24 10.50 -6.74
C ALA A 102 -0.69 9.31 -5.99
N VAL A 103 -1.21 8.11 -6.27
CA VAL A 103 -0.72 6.89 -5.63
C VAL A 103 0.76 6.72 -5.92
N CYS A 104 1.16 6.86 -7.17
CA CYS A 104 2.56 6.70 -7.55
C CYS A 104 3.46 7.74 -6.89
N ASN A 105 3.02 9.00 -6.89
CA ASN A 105 3.81 10.07 -6.29
C ASN A 105 3.98 9.86 -4.79
N GLU A 106 2.92 9.45 -4.11
CA GLU A 106 2.99 9.21 -2.67
C GLU A 106 3.86 7.99 -2.34
N ALA A 107 3.82 6.97 -3.17
CA ALA A 107 4.68 5.80 -2.97
C ALA A 107 6.16 6.17 -3.05
N VAL A 108 6.51 7.01 -4.03
CA VAL A 108 7.89 7.48 -4.19
C VAL A 108 8.30 8.30 -2.97
N LYS A 109 7.42 9.19 -2.50
CA LYS A 109 7.72 10.00 -1.32
C LYS A 109 7.94 9.13 -0.08
N LEU A 110 7.11 8.11 0.09
CA LEU A 110 7.27 7.19 1.21
C LEU A 110 8.61 6.46 1.16
N ALA A 111 8.98 5.97 -0.01
CA ALA A 111 10.24 5.26 -0.15
C ALA A 111 11.41 6.17 0.23
N LYS A 112 11.40 7.42 -0.26
CA LYS A 112 12.45 8.37 0.04
C LYS A 112 12.49 8.72 1.53
N LYS A 113 11.31 8.97 2.10
CA LYS A 113 11.20 9.36 3.51
C LYS A 113 11.74 8.27 4.43
N ARG A 114 11.55 7.02 4.05
CA ARG A 114 11.93 5.89 4.90
C ARG A 114 13.33 5.36 4.60
N GLY A 115 14.13 6.15 3.88
CA GLY A 115 15.53 5.81 3.68
C GLY A 115 15.82 4.95 2.46
N PHE A 116 14.86 4.83 1.55
CA PHE A 116 15.03 4.00 0.37
C PHE A 116 14.97 4.80 -0.91
N LYS A 117 15.63 5.98 -0.91
CA LYS A 117 15.66 6.81 -2.11
C LYS A 117 16.20 6.06 -3.31
N ASN A 118 17.18 5.19 -3.08
CA ASN A 118 17.79 4.41 -4.16
C ASN A 118 16.83 3.39 -4.78
N LEU A 119 15.73 3.07 -4.10
CA LEU A 119 14.72 2.15 -4.61
C LEU A 119 13.43 2.86 -5.04
N SER A 120 13.38 4.19 -4.96
CA SER A 120 12.17 4.93 -5.34
C SER A 120 11.86 4.76 -6.83
N GLY A 121 12.88 4.70 -7.68
CA GLY A 121 12.67 4.46 -9.10
C GLY A 121 12.14 3.06 -9.39
N PHE A 122 12.61 2.08 -8.64
CA PHE A 122 12.11 0.72 -8.74
C PHE A 122 10.61 0.66 -8.41
N VAL A 123 10.23 1.31 -7.31
CA VAL A 123 8.83 1.37 -6.89
C VAL A 123 7.98 2.06 -7.96
N ASN A 124 8.43 3.22 -8.41
CA ASN A 124 7.70 3.99 -9.40
C ASN A 124 7.56 3.21 -10.72
N GLY A 125 8.62 2.53 -11.12
CA GLY A 125 8.61 1.75 -12.36
C GLY A 125 7.57 0.64 -12.34
N ILE A 126 7.48 -0.09 -11.25
CA ILE A 126 6.50 -1.16 -11.11
C ILE A 126 5.09 -0.60 -11.19
N LEU A 127 4.81 0.46 -10.42
CA LEU A 127 3.46 1.01 -10.36
C LEU A 127 3.03 1.62 -11.69
N ARG A 128 3.91 2.39 -12.34
CA ARG A 128 3.56 3.01 -13.62
C ARG A 128 3.37 1.95 -14.71
N ASN A 129 4.19 0.92 -14.70
CA ASN A 129 4.08 -0.15 -15.68
C ASN A 129 2.75 -0.90 -15.49
N MET A 130 2.36 -1.13 -14.24
CA MET A 130 1.10 -1.80 -13.94
C MET A 130 -0.09 -0.97 -14.44
N ILE A 131 -0.02 0.34 -14.27
CA ILE A 131 -1.09 1.23 -14.73
C ILE A 131 -1.19 1.22 -16.24
N ARG A 132 -0.05 1.20 -16.94
CA ARG A 132 -0.05 1.18 -18.40
C ARG A 132 -0.44 -0.17 -18.99
N ASN A 133 -0.27 -1.25 -18.24
CA ASN A 133 -0.53 -2.61 -18.74
C ASN A 133 -1.41 -3.39 -17.77
N PRO A 134 -2.64 -2.92 -17.52
CA PRO A 134 -3.50 -3.54 -16.50
C PRO A 134 -3.82 -5.00 -16.76
N GLU A 135 -3.82 -5.41 -18.03
CA GLU A 135 -4.15 -6.80 -18.36
C GLU A 135 -3.11 -7.78 -17.85
N LYS A 136 -1.87 -7.35 -17.61
CA LYS A 136 -0.84 -8.24 -17.10
C LYS A 136 -1.05 -8.61 -15.65
N SER A 137 -1.84 -7.84 -14.91
CA SER A 137 -2.14 -8.14 -13.52
C SER A 137 -3.56 -8.68 -13.35
N LYS A 138 -4.22 -9.03 -14.46
CA LYS A 138 -5.55 -9.61 -14.38
C LYS A 138 -5.45 -11.03 -13.85
N LEU A 139 -6.30 -11.35 -12.87
CA LEU A 139 -6.26 -12.67 -12.25
C LEU A 139 -6.76 -13.73 -13.23
N PRO A 140 -6.18 -14.95 -13.17
CA PRO A 140 -6.59 -16.01 -14.09
C PRO A 140 -8.09 -16.32 -14.04
N GLU A 141 -8.70 -16.29 -12.87
CA GLU A 141 -10.13 -16.58 -12.75
C GLU A 141 -11.00 -15.53 -13.41
N ASP A 142 -10.46 -14.36 -13.68
CA ASP A 142 -11.24 -13.32 -14.36
C ASP A 142 -11.45 -13.66 -15.83
N ASN A 143 -10.78 -14.68 -16.33
CA ASN A 143 -10.89 -15.09 -17.71
C ASN A 143 -11.81 -16.29 -17.92
N LEU A 144 -12.41 -16.75 -16.84
CA LEU A 144 -13.34 -17.87 -16.91
C LEU A 144 -14.77 -17.39 -17.20
#